data_9808cb0c82219e969f07de8561f8da19
#
_entry.id   9808cb0c82219e969f07de8561f8da19
#
_cell.length_a   1.000
_cell.length_b   1.000
_cell.length_c   1.000
_cell.angle_alpha   90.00
_cell.angle_beta   90.00
_cell.angle_gamma   90.00
#
_symmetry.space_group_name_H-M   'P 1'
#
loop_
_entity.id
_entity.type
_entity.pdbx_description
1 polymer ?
#
loop_
_entity_poly.entity_id
_entity_poly.type
_entity_poly.pdbx_seq_one_letter_code
_entity_poly.pdbx_strand_id
1 'polypeptide(L)'
;INPSATFASKTQYYVMIDATAFDDTSGNSYAGISSTSALNFISADVEDPTLSSSVPIDGATGIGISDNFVLNFNEVVDVETGNIVIKRTSDDSTIETITHNGGLVTGTGTTQITINPAAALAELTGYYLTIDSSFFDDTASNSYAGIVAKTVLNFTTGDASVPTLTSASPADNATGISETANIVLTFSEAVDAESGNIIIKKTTDDSTFESIPVGNSKVSVSSNVVTINPAGTFA
;
A
#
# COMPACT_ATOMS: atom_id res chain seq x y z
N ILE A 1 -2.50 -15.63 49.25
CA ILE A 1 -2.48 -16.70 48.24
C ILE A 1 -1.55 -16.27 47.14
N ASN A 2 -0.60 -17.12 46.77
CA ASN A 2 0.30 -16.88 45.65
C ASN A 2 0.06 -18.00 44.63
N PRO A 3 -0.62 -17.70 43.49
CA PRO A 3 -0.86 -18.70 42.44
C PRO A 3 0.45 -19.26 41.90
N SER A 4 0.49 -20.54 41.61
CA SER A 4 1.67 -21.21 41.01
C SER A 4 1.73 -21.03 39.50
N ALA A 5 0.64 -20.62 38.86
CA ALA A 5 0.54 -20.33 37.44
C ALA A 5 0.37 -18.82 37.22
N THR A 6 0.92 -18.31 36.09
CA THR A 6 0.70 -16.93 35.64
C THR A 6 -0.74 -16.78 35.13
N PHE A 7 -1.36 -15.68 35.40
CA PHE A 7 -2.64 -15.33 34.79
C PHE A 7 -2.44 -15.07 33.29
N ALA A 8 -3.39 -15.52 32.49
CA ALA A 8 -3.43 -15.12 31.05
C ALA A 8 -3.77 -13.64 30.93
N SER A 9 -3.28 -12.99 29.86
CA SER A 9 -3.56 -11.58 29.55
C SER A 9 -5.06 -11.33 29.37
N LYS A 10 -5.57 -10.14 29.76
CA LYS A 10 -6.97 -9.69 29.54
C LYS A 10 -8.03 -10.70 29.99
N THR A 11 -7.71 -11.57 30.93
CA THR A 11 -8.59 -12.70 31.33
C THR A 11 -9.29 -12.41 32.65
N GLN A 12 -10.60 -12.63 32.64
CA GLN A 12 -11.40 -12.50 33.86
C GLN A 12 -11.27 -13.75 34.73
N TYR A 13 -10.96 -13.57 36.02
CA TYR A 13 -10.86 -14.59 37.01
C TYR A 13 -11.83 -14.31 38.17
N TYR A 14 -12.23 -15.34 38.86
CA TYR A 14 -12.95 -15.23 40.14
C TYR A 14 -12.38 -16.22 41.16
N VAL A 15 -12.57 -15.92 42.41
CA VAL A 15 -12.08 -16.74 43.53
C VAL A 15 -13.28 -17.36 44.26
N MET A 16 -13.22 -18.63 44.43
CA MET A 16 -14.14 -19.40 45.29
C MET A 16 -13.41 -19.80 46.58
N ILE A 17 -14.08 -19.74 47.68
CA ILE A 17 -13.56 -20.16 48.99
C ILE A 17 -14.60 -21.03 49.67
N ASP A 18 -14.23 -22.25 50.03
CA ASP A 18 -15.12 -23.14 50.76
C ASP A 18 -15.43 -22.60 52.16
N ALA A 19 -16.64 -22.84 52.64
CA ALA A 19 -17.08 -22.38 53.96
C ALA A 19 -16.26 -23.00 55.16
N THR A 20 -15.49 -24.03 54.87
CA THR A 20 -14.60 -24.70 55.86
C THR A 20 -13.14 -24.28 55.72
N ALA A 21 -12.83 -23.32 54.82
CA ALA A 21 -11.45 -22.94 54.53
C ALA A 21 -10.79 -22.09 55.62
N PHE A 22 -11.58 -21.29 56.32
CA PHE A 22 -11.10 -20.39 57.38
C PHE A 22 -12.05 -20.34 58.55
N ASP A 23 -11.48 -20.43 59.76
CA ASP A 23 -12.16 -20.21 61.06
C ASP A 23 -11.48 -19.06 61.81
N ASP A 24 -12.21 -18.37 62.68
CA ASP A 24 -11.62 -17.43 63.60
C ASP A 24 -10.90 -18.21 64.79
N THR A 25 -10.21 -17.47 65.65
CA THR A 25 -9.47 -18.05 66.79
C THR A 25 -10.39 -18.68 67.85
N SER A 26 -11.71 -18.47 67.72
CA SER A 26 -12.74 -19.04 68.58
C SER A 26 -13.48 -20.22 67.96
N GLY A 27 -13.10 -20.63 66.75
CA GLY A 27 -13.66 -21.73 65.97
C GLY A 27 -14.94 -21.39 65.21
N ASN A 28 -15.25 -20.11 64.94
CA ASN A 28 -16.36 -19.75 64.08
C ASN A 28 -15.91 -19.74 62.65
N SER A 29 -16.60 -20.51 61.78
CA SER A 29 -16.22 -20.69 60.40
C SER A 29 -16.67 -19.50 59.54
N TYR A 30 -15.80 -19.08 58.60
CA TYR A 30 -16.12 -18.15 57.50
C TYR A 30 -17.11 -18.81 56.54
N ALA A 31 -18.12 -18.07 56.08
CA ALA A 31 -19.17 -18.62 55.20
C ALA A 31 -18.68 -18.99 53.79
N GLY A 32 -17.45 -18.67 53.45
CA GLY A 32 -16.88 -18.93 52.12
C GLY A 32 -17.35 -17.92 51.05
N ILE A 33 -16.88 -18.16 49.82
CA ILE A 33 -17.34 -17.45 48.63
C ILE A 33 -17.83 -18.49 47.61
N SER A 34 -19.14 -18.50 47.36
CA SER A 34 -19.80 -19.43 46.43
C SER A 34 -20.31 -18.76 45.15
N SER A 35 -20.22 -17.42 45.06
CA SER A 35 -20.65 -16.66 43.89
C SER A 35 -19.46 -16.22 43.06
N THR A 36 -19.56 -16.40 41.75
CA THR A 36 -18.56 -15.95 40.75
C THR A 36 -18.48 -14.43 40.64
N SER A 37 -19.45 -13.70 41.19
CA SER A 37 -19.50 -12.24 41.20
C SER A 37 -19.00 -11.58 42.47
N ALA A 38 -18.76 -12.37 43.58
CA ALA A 38 -18.39 -11.82 44.89
C ALA A 38 -16.92 -11.35 44.94
N LEU A 39 -16.03 -12.07 44.28
CA LEU A 39 -14.61 -11.71 44.18
C LEU A 39 -14.11 -12.07 42.80
N ASN A 40 -14.09 -11.11 41.91
CA ASN A 40 -13.59 -11.26 40.55
C ASN A 40 -12.66 -10.09 40.21
N PHE A 41 -11.79 -10.35 39.23
CA PHE A 41 -10.84 -9.36 38.69
C PHE A 41 -10.47 -9.73 37.26
N ILE A 42 -9.95 -8.78 36.51
CA ILE A 42 -9.39 -8.98 35.18
C ILE A 42 -7.88 -8.79 35.29
N SER A 43 -7.11 -9.70 34.71
CA SER A 43 -5.65 -9.56 34.60
C SER A 43 -5.27 -8.43 33.63
N ALA A 44 -4.10 -7.85 33.87
CA ALA A 44 -3.58 -6.81 32.99
C ALA A 44 -3.38 -7.35 31.55
N ASP A 45 -3.42 -6.44 30.60
CA ASP A 45 -2.90 -6.68 29.27
C ASP A 45 -1.38 -6.64 29.29
N VAL A 46 -0.74 -7.66 28.74
CA VAL A 46 0.72 -7.78 28.62
C VAL A 46 1.12 -8.29 27.23
N GLU A 47 0.21 -8.25 26.28
CA GLU A 47 0.45 -8.68 24.91
C GLU A 47 0.72 -7.46 24.03
N ASP A 48 1.80 -7.55 23.24
CA ASP A 48 2.17 -6.48 22.31
C ASP A 48 1.27 -6.53 21.06
N PRO A 49 0.88 -5.39 20.48
CA PRO A 49 0.16 -5.35 19.22
C PRO A 49 1.01 -5.93 18.09
N THR A 50 0.37 -6.63 17.16
CA THR A 50 1.00 -7.23 16.00
C THR A 50 0.34 -6.80 14.69
N LEU A 51 1.12 -6.62 13.63
CA LEU A 51 0.62 -6.31 12.30
C LEU A 51 -0.05 -7.54 11.69
N SER A 52 -1.37 -7.47 11.46
CA SER A 52 -2.16 -8.55 10.86
C SER A 52 -2.13 -8.53 9.34
N SER A 53 -2.15 -7.34 8.73
CA SER A 53 -2.06 -7.16 7.29
C SER A 53 -1.68 -5.71 6.93
N SER A 54 -1.25 -5.51 5.68
CA SER A 54 -0.97 -4.19 5.13
C SER A 54 -1.50 -4.03 3.70
N VAL A 55 -1.71 -2.78 3.29
CA VAL A 55 -1.89 -2.38 1.89
C VAL A 55 -0.89 -1.24 1.63
N PRO A 56 0.03 -1.39 0.66
CA PRO A 56 0.27 -2.62 -0.10
C PRO A 56 0.71 -3.79 0.79
N ILE A 57 0.49 -5.02 0.31
CA ILE A 57 1.07 -6.22 0.94
C ILE A 57 2.56 -6.29 0.64
N ASP A 58 3.30 -7.05 1.44
CA ASP A 58 4.73 -7.29 1.18
C ASP A 58 4.95 -7.89 -0.22
N GLY A 59 5.95 -7.39 -0.95
CA GLY A 59 6.27 -7.79 -2.31
C GLY A 59 5.31 -7.32 -3.39
N ALA A 60 4.33 -6.46 -3.09
CA ALA A 60 3.38 -5.95 -4.07
C ALA A 60 4.07 -5.16 -5.19
N THR A 61 3.51 -5.23 -6.40
CA THR A 61 3.98 -4.50 -7.58
C THR A 61 2.86 -3.68 -8.21
N GLY A 62 3.21 -2.68 -9.02
CA GLY A 62 2.23 -1.83 -9.69
C GLY A 62 1.53 -0.85 -8.75
N ILE A 63 2.14 -0.51 -7.62
CA ILE A 63 1.57 0.41 -6.63
C ILE A 63 1.59 1.83 -7.17
N GLY A 64 0.52 2.58 -6.96
CA GLY A 64 0.44 3.99 -7.37
C GLY A 64 1.48 4.84 -6.65
N ILE A 65 2.06 5.79 -7.37
CA ILE A 65 3.14 6.66 -6.84
C ILE A 65 2.70 7.59 -5.71
N SER A 66 1.39 7.71 -5.49
CA SER A 66 0.78 8.54 -4.44
C SER A 66 -0.20 7.74 -3.57
N ASP A 67 -0.12 6.40 -3.59
CA ASP A 67 -1.00 5.56 -2.78
C ASP A 67 -0.67 5.67 -1.29
N ASN A 68 -1.72 5.56 -0.48
CA ASN A 68 -1.60 5.46 0.97
C ASN A 68 -1.17 4.06 1.39
N PHE A 69 -0.53 3.97 2.55
CA PHE A 69 -0.31 2.69 3.22
C PHE A 69 -1.37 2.50 4.30
N VAL A 70 -1.93 1.30 4.38
CA VAL A 70 -2.88 0.91 5.42
C VAL A 70 -2.28 -0.25 6.21
N LEU A 71 -2.18 -0.10 7.52
CA LEU A 71 -1.71 -1.12 8.45
C LEU A 71 -2.88 -1.58 9.31
N ASN A 72 -3.15 -2.87 9.36
CA ASN A 72 -4.18 -3.44 10.22
C ASN A 72 -3.52 -4.24 11.34
N PHE A 73 -3.83 -3.93 12.57
CA PHE A 73 -3.31 -4.58 13.77
C PHE A 73 -4.33 -5.59 14.34
N ASN A 74 -3.86 -6.51 15.17
CA ASN A 74 -4.71 -7.48 15.88
C ASN A 74 -5.56 -6.83 16.97
N GLU A 75 -5.19 -5.64 17.42
CA GLU A 75 -5.85 -4.86 18.47
C GLU A 75 -5.74 -3.35 18.21
N VAL A 76 -6.40 -2.57 19.08
CA VAL A 76 -6.38 -1.10 19.01
C VAL A 76 -4.99 -0.58 19.33
N VAL A 77 -4.48 0.33 18.51
CA VAL A 77 -3.19 0.99 18.70
C VAL A 77 -3.33 2.50 18.67
N ASP A 78 -2.49 3.17 19.44
CA ASP A 78 -2.30 4.61 19.47
C ASP A 78 -0.96 4.99 18.82
N VAL A 79 -0.93 6.16 18.19
CA VAL A 79 0.29 6.74 17.63
C VAL A 79 1.02 7.50 18.75
N GLU A 80 2.25 7.09 19.07
CA GLU A 80 3.02 7.62 20.19
C GLU A 80 4.21 8.48 19.73
N THR A 81 5.40 7.91 19.60
CA THR A 81 6.63 8.65 19.28
C THR A 81 7.48 7.90 18.25
N GLY A 82 8.41 8.61 17.60
CA GLY A 82 9.31 8.01 16.62
C GLY A 82 8.91 8.33 15.18
N ASN A 83 9.34 7.49 14.25
CA ASN A 83 9.23 7.74 12.83
C ASN A 83 8.80 6.48 12.07
N ILE A 84 8.09 6.72 10.97
CA ILE A 84 7.97 5.79 9.85
C ILE A 84 8.87 6.34 8.75
N VAL A 85 9.71 5.50 8.14
CA VAL A 85 10.62 5.94 7.09
C VAL A 85 10.39 5.13 5.82
N ILE A 86 10.14 5.83 4.72
CA ILE A 86 10.08 5.24 3.38
C ILE A 86 11.49 5.29 2.79
N LYS A 87 11.99 4.13 2.36
CA LYS A 87 13.34 4.00 1.79
C LYS A 87 13.30 3.31 0.43
N ARG A 88 14.24 3.67 -0.44
CA ARG A 88 14.45 2.98 -1.70
C ARG A 88 15.20 1.66 -1.49
N THR A 89 14.74 0.59 -2.13
CA THR A 89 15.31 -0.76 -1.94
C THR A 89 16.73 -0.89 -2.49
N SER A 90 17.06 -0.15 -3.57
CA SER A 90 18.33 -0.29 -4.31
C SER A 90 19.56 0.25 -3.59
N ASP A 91 19.38 1.31 -2.77
CA ASP A 91 20.50 2.06 -2.16
C ASP A 91 20.23 2.45 -0.70
N ASP A 92 19.11 1.99 -0.13
CA ASP A 92 18.65 2.29 1.23
C ASP A 92 18.50 3.82 1.51
N SER A 93 18.43 4.64 0.45
CA SER A 93 18.23 6.08 0.59
C SER A 93 16.87 6.40 1.20
N THR A 94 16.83 7.34 2.11
CA THR A 94 15.59 7.84 2.71
C THR A 94 14.86 8.74 1.71
N ILE A 95 13.61 8.42 1.42
CA ILE A 95 12.72 9.19 0.56
C ILE A 95 11.88 10.14 1.39
N GLU A 96 11.27 9.62 2.46
CA GLU A 96 10.46 10.41 3.37
C GLU A 96 10.60 9.89 4.81
N THR A 97 10.58 10.82 5.76
CA THR A 97 10.47 10.52 7.18
C THR A 97 9.16 11.10 7.70
N ILE A 98 8.26 10.23 8.13
CA ILE A 98 6.94 10.57 8.63
C ILE A 98 6.98 10.51 10.14
N THR A 99 6.81 11.66 10.78
CA THR A 99 6.82 11.79 12.24
C THR A 99 5.41 11.58 12.81
N HIS A 100 5.33 11.10 14.04
CA HIS A 100 4.07 10.85 14.76
C HIS A 100 3.12 12.05 14.81
N ASN A 101 3.64 13.28 14.83
CA ASN A 101 2.85 14.52 14.94
C ASN A 101 2.74 15.29 13.61
N GLY A 102 3.19 14.72 12.49
CA GLY A 102 3.21 15.37 11.17
C GLY A 102 1.86 15.45 10.46
N GLY A 103 0.80 14.82 11.00
CA GLY A 103 -0.53 14.83 10.40
C GLY A 103 -0.69 13.88 9.20
N LEU A 104 0.34 13.12 8.86
CA LEU A 104 0.32 12.16 7.74
C LEU A 104 -0.13 10.74 8.18
N VAL A 105 -0.33 10.54 9.48
CA VAL A 105 -0.79 9.27 10.06
C VAL A 105 -2.15 9.50 10.70
N THR A 106 -3.13 8.67 10.35
CA THR A 106 -4.50 8.73 10.86
C THR A 106 -4.95 7.35 11.33
N GLY A 107 -6.00 7.29 12.16
CA GLY A 107 -6.54 6.03 12.68
C GLY A 107 -6.06 5.68 14.10
N THR A 108 -5.33 6.57 14.80
CA THR A 108 -5.00 6.38 16.23
C THR A 108 -6.25 6.05 17.03
N GLY A 109 -6.15 5.15 18.00
CA GLY A 109 -7.30 4.66 18.77
C GLY A 109 -8.15 3.62 18.02
N THR A 110 -7.64 3.03 16.94
CA THR A 110 -8.33 1.97 16.18
C THR A 110 -7.38 0.82 15.82
N THR A 111 -7.91 -0.25 15.24
CA THR A 111 -7.10 -1.37 14.71
C THR A 111 -6.52 -1.09 13.33
N GLN A 112 -6.87 0.04 12.69
CA GLN A 112 -6.43 0.37 11.34
C GLN A 112 -5.77 1.75 11.31
N ILE A 113 -4.51 1.77 10.88
CA ILE A 113 -3.73 2.99 10.69
C ILE A 113 -3.57 3.24 9.19
N THR A 114 -3.79 4.49 8.78
CA THR A 114 -3.51 4.96 7.42
C THR A 114 -2.37 5.95 7.44
N ILE A 115 -1.36 5.72 6.62
CA ILE A 115 -0.20 6.57 6.40
C ILE A 115 -0.34 7.19 5.01
N ASN A 116 -0.31 8.52 4.93
CA ASN A 116 -0.45 9.30 3.70
C ASN A 116 0.86 10.02 3.39
N PRO A 117 1.76 9.48 2.55
CA PRO A 117 3.01 10.14 2.20
C PRO A 117 2.76 11.50 1.55
N ALA A 118 3.60 12.48 1.86
CA ALA A 118 3.51 13.83 1.31
C ALA A 118 4.11 13.92 -0.09
N ALA A 119 5.13 13.10 -0.38
CA ALA A 119 5.85 13.10 -1.65
C ALA A 119 5.41 11.94 -2.54
N ALA A 120 5.20 12.21 -3.84
CA ALA A 120 5.03 11.16 -4.83
C ALA A 120 6.33 10.36 -4.97
N LEU A 121 6.21 9.03 -5.04
CA LEU A 121 7.32 8.11 -5.27
C LEU A 121 7.71 8.12 -6.76
N ALA A 122 8.94 7.71 -7.09
CA ALA A 122 9.33 7.50 -8.48
C ALA A 122 8.65 6.22 -9.02
N GLU A 123 8.34 6.22 -10.30
CA GLU A 123 7.77 5.08 -11.01
C GLU A 123 8.74 3.91 -11.10
N LEU A 124 8.20 2.70 -11.30
CA LEU A 124 8.96 1.46 -11.56
C LEU A 124 10.11 1.24 -10.57
N THR A 125 9.93 1.71 -9.33
CA THR A 125 10.99 1.77 -8.31
C THR A 125 10.58 0.98 -7.08
N GLY A 126 11.51 0.19 -6.54
CA GLY A 126 11.31 -0.59 -5.32
C GLY A 126 11.52 0.26 -4.06
N TYR A 127 10.61 0.12 -3.11
CA TYR A 127 10.62 0.79 -1.80
C TYR A 127 10.33 -0.18 -0.67
N TYR A 128 10.63 0.23 0.54
CA TYR A 128 10.24 -0.46 1.77
C TYR A 128 9.99 0.55 2.90
N LEU A 129 9.20 0.12 3.88
CA LEU A 129 8.94 0.89 5.09
C LEU A 129 9.76 0.34 6.25
N THR A 130 10.27 1.25 7.08
CA THR A 130 10.67 0.95 8.46
C THR A 130 9.79 1.72 9.43
N ILE A 131 9.51 1.13 10.58
CA ILE A 131 8.67 1.71 11.64
C ILE A 131 9.43 1.55 12.95
N ASP A 132 9.63 2.64 13.68
CA ASP A 132 10.26 2.59 15.00
C ASP A 132 9.36 1.80 15.97
N SER A 133 9.97 1.02 16.87
CA SER A 133 9.22 0.24 17.87
C SER A 133 8.48 1.09 18.90
N SER A 134 8.75 2.38 18.98
CA SER A 134 8.04 3.34 19.83
C SER A 134 6.90 4.07 19.09
N PHE A 135 6.59 3.69 17.85
CA PHE A 135 5.63 4.44 17.03
C PHE A 135 4.18 4.10 17.35
N PHE A 136 3.91 2.84 17.69
CA PHE A 136 2.57 2.38 18.05
C PHE A 136 2.60 1.62 19.37
N ASP A 137 1.72 1.99 20.29
CA ASP A 137 1.44 1.28 21.52
C ASP A 137 -0.04 0.88 21.56
N ASP A 138 -0.39 -0.17 22.32
CA ASP A 138 -1.78 -0.44 22.64
C ASP A 138 -2.28 0.45 23.81
N THR A 139 -3.54 0.29 24.19
CA THR A 139 -4.14 1.07 25.28
C THR A 139 -3.59 0.72 26.68
N ALA A 140 -2.82 -0.35 26.81
CA ALA A 140 -2.13 -0.75 28.03
C ALA A 140 -0.63 -0.37 28.04
N SER A 141 -0.17 0.32 26.98
CA SER A 141 1.22 0.74 26.75
C SER A 141 2.18 -0.42 26.46
N ASN A 142 1.69 -1.51 25.86
CA ASN A 142 2.55 -2.51 25.24
C ASN A 142 2.89 -2.03 23.83
N SER A 143 4.18 -2.06 23.47
CA SER A 143 4.66 -1.45 22.23
C SER A 143 4.71 -2.44 21.08
N TYR A 144 4.28 -2.01 19.90
CA TYR A 144 4.53 -2.72 18.66
C TYR A 144 6.03 -2.86 18.40
N ALA A 145 6.50 -4.03 17.99
CA ALA A 145 7.94 -4.28 17.78
C ALA A 145 8.58 -3.45 16.64
N GLY A 146 7.75 -2.76 15.83
CA GLY A 146 8.22 -2.00 14.69
C GLY A 146 8.56 -2.85 13.47
N ILE A 147 9.09 -2.20 12.42
CA ILE A 147 9.61 -2.84 11.21
C ILE A 147 11.01 -2.31 10.96
N VAL A 148 12.03 -3.17 11.08
CA VAL A 148 13.44 -2.79 10.87
C VAL A 148 14.03 -3.39 9.60
N ALA A 149 13.53 -4.53 9.14
CA ALA A 149 14.06 -5.25 7.99
C ALA A 149 13.31 -4.89 6.70
N LYS A 150 14.06 -4.59 5.64
CA LYS A 150 13.51 -4.25 4.32
C LYS A 150 12.75 -5.38 3.62
N THR A 151 12.77 -6.58 4.18
CA THR A 151 12.06 -7.76 3.67
C THR A 151 10.70 -7.99 4.33
N VAL A 152 10.23 -7.10 5.20
CA VAL A 152 8.98 -7.28 5.95
C VAL A 152 7.81 -6.53 5.30
N LEU A 153 8.08 -5.33 4.75
CA LEU A 153 7.07 -4.54 4.04
C LEU A 153 7.76 -3.76 2.92
N ASN A 154 7.88 -4.41 1.78
CA ASN A 154 8.44 -3.84 0.56
C ASN A 154 7.43 -3.90 -0.60
N PHE A 155 7.61 -3.05 -1.60
CA PHE A 155 6.74 -2.97 -2.76
C PHE A 155 7.47 -2.30 -3.93
N THR A 156 6.91 -2.40 -5.13
CA THR A 156 7.39 -1.71 -6.33
C THR A 156 6.27 -0.88 -6.92
N THR A 157 6.55 0.37 -7.21
CA THR A 157 5.61 1.28 -7.87
C THR A 157 5.37 0.88 -9.32
N GLY A 158 4.17 1.19 -9.83
CA GLY A 158 3.80 1.03 -11.23
C GLY A 158 4.38 2.12 -12.12
N ASP A 159 4.13 1.97 -13.40
CA ASP A 159 4.26 3.02 -14.39
C ASP A 159 3.01 3.92 -14.30
N ALA A 160 3.19 5.20 -14.16
CA ALA A 160 2.13 6.22 -14.12
C ALA A 160 2.29 7.24 -15.27
N SER A 161 3.36 7.10 -16.07
CA SER A 161 3.59 7.92 -17.23
C SER A 161 2.59 7.62 -18.34
N VAL A 162 2.26 8.62 -19.12
CA VAL A 162 1.44 8.45 -20.32
C VAL A 162 2.33 8.56 -21.57
N PRO A 163 2.14 7.69 -22.57
CA PRO A 163 2.95 7.73 -23.76
C PRO A 163 2.75 9.06 -24.51
N THR A 164 3.85 9.67 -24.92
CA THR A 164 3.86 10.88 -25.73
C THR A 164 4.54 10.63 -27.07
N LEU A 165 4.07 11.28 -28.14
CA LEU A 165 4.70 11.18 -29.45
C LEU A 165 6.04 11.95 -29.42
N THR A 166 7.16 11.24 -29.65
CA THR A 166 8.51 11.84 -29.66
C THR A 166 8.98 12.17 -31.07
N SER A 167 8.57 11.38 -32.07
CA SER A 167 8.86 11.68 -33.48
C SER A 167 7.85 11.02 -34.40
N ALA A 168 7.75 11.54 -35.62
CA ALA A 168 6.97 10.97 -36.70
C ALA A 168 7.77 10.98 -38.02
N SER A 169 7.50 9.99 -38.86
CA SER A 169 7.96 9.98 -40.27
C SER A 169 6.75 9.64 -41.12
N PRO A 170 6.33 10.52 -42.07
CA PRO A 170 6.91 11.83 -42.35
C PRO A 170 6.90 12.77 -41.16
N ALA A 171 7.90 13.65 -41.07
CA ALA A 171 7.93 14.70 -40.06
C ALA A 171 6.85 15.75 -40.34
N ASP A 172 6.45 16.50 -39.31
CA ASP A 172 5.52 17.61 -39.47
C ASP A 172 6.03 18.60 -40.54
N ASN A 173 5.13 19.05 -41.41
CA ASN A 173 5.41 19.92 -42.54
C ASN A 173 6.41 19.35 -43.58
N ALA A 174 6.69 18.05 -43.60
CA ALA A 174 7.53 17.43 -44.60
C ALA A 174 6.89 17.55 -46.01
N THR A 175 7.73 17.73 -47.03
CA THR A 175 7.32 17.83 -48.43
C THR A 175 8.03 16.79 -49.28
N GLY A 176 7.49 16.47 -50.45
CA GLY A 176 8.09 15.50 -51.39
C GLY A 176 7.99 14.05 -50.85
N ILE A 177 6.98 13.75 -50.05
CA ILE A 177 6.75 12.42 -49.49
C ILE A 177 6.23 11.51 -50.63
N SER A 178 6.76 10.27 -50.65
CA SER A 178 6.27 9.26 -51.60
C SER A 178 4.78 8.97 -51.37
N GLU A 179 4.04 8.84 -52.47
CA GLU A 179 2.62 8.48 -52.44
C GLU A 179 2.32 7.15 -51.72
N THR A 180 3.32 6.29 -51.62
CA THR A 180 3.22 4.98 -50.96
C THR A 180 3.99 4.92 -49.62
N ALA A 181 4.32 6.07 -49.04
CA ALA A 181 5.08 6.10 -47.79
C ALA A 181 4.28 5.55 -46.62
N ASN A 182 4.93 4.79 -45.77
CA ASN A 182 4.40 4.47 -44.43
C ASN A 182 4.46 5.69 -43.52
N ILE A 183 3.53 5.72 -42.56
CA ILE A 183 3.59 6.65 -41.44
C ILE A 183 4.18 5.89 -40.25
N VAL A 184 5.27 6.39 -39.69
CA VAL A 184 5.93 5.81 -38.53
C VAL A 184 5.86 6.80 -37.39
N LEU A 185 5.30 6.34 -36.25
CA LEU A 185 5.18 7.13 -35.03
C LEU A 185 6.09 6.49 -33.96
N THR A 186 6.92 7.31 -33.33
CA THR A 186 7.75 6.87 -32.23
C THR A 186 7.27 7.54 -30.93
N PHE A 187 6.96 6.75 -29.93
CA PHE A 187 6.48 7.22 -28.65
C PHE A 187 7.60 7.23 -27.59
N SER A 188 7.35 7.89 -26.45
CA SER A 188 8.28 7.96 -25.32
C SER A 188 8.49 6.60 -24.66
N GLU A 189 7.53 5.70 -24.78
CA GLU A 189 7.48 4.39 -24.14
C GLU A 189 6.75 3.37 -25.01
N ALA A 190 6.73 2.12 -24.60
CA ALA A 190 6.02 1.06 -25.32
C ALA A 190 4.51 1.32 -25.32
N VAL A 191 3.87 1.09 -26.46
CA VAL A 191 2.44 1.26 -26.67
C VAL A 191 1.81 -0.02 -27.20
N ASP A 192 0.53 -0.21 -26.94
CA ASP A 192 -0.30 -1.28 -27.50
C ASP A 192 -1.44 -0.72 -28.34
N ALA A 193 -1.89 -1.49 -29.33
CA ALA A 193 -3.05 -1.16 -30.15
C ALA A 193 -4.33 -1.66 -29.45
N GLU A 194 -5.12 -0.76 -28.90
CA GLU A 194 -6.36 -1.09 -28.18
C GLU A 194 -7.59 -1.04 -29.09
N SER A 195 -8.22 0.10 -29.18
CA SER A 195 -9.44 0.32 -29.97
C SER A 195 -9.46 1.71 -30.58
N GLY A 196 -10.22 1.88 -31.68
CA GLY A 196 -10.34 3.15 -32.36
C GLY A 196 -9.76 3.12 -33.76
N ASN A 197 -9.65 4.32 -34.39
CA ASN A 197 -9.21 4.47 -35.77
C ASN A 197 -8.11 5.52 -35.90
N ILE A 198 -7.18 5.27 -36.77
CA ILE A 198 -6.27 6.27 -37.31
C ILE A 198 -6.94 6.85 -38.58
N ILE A 199 -7.15 8.16 -38.58
CA ILE A 199 -7.84 8.83 -39.68
C ILE A 199 -6.85 9.74 -40.38
N ILE A 200 -6.65 9.52 -41.66
CA ILE A 200 -5.86 10.38 -42.55
C ILE A 200 -6.83 11.28 -43.32
N LYS A 201 -6.61 12.57 -43.28
CA LYS A 201 -7.46 13.58 -43.92
C LYS A 201 -6.67 14.46 -44.87
N LYS A 202 -7.37 15.01 -45.87
CA LYS A 202 -6.84 16.08 -46.74
C LYS A 202 -7.00 17.42 -46.04
N THR A 203 -5.95 18.24 -46.04
CA THR A 203 -5.99 19.57 -45.40
C THR A 203 -6.77 20.61 -46.23
N THR A 204 -6.98 20.33 -47.51
CA THR A 204 -7.66 21.26 -48.43
C THR A 204 -9.16 21.39 -48.18
N ASP A 205 -9.83 20.30 -47.79
CA ASP A 205 -11.29 20.23 -47.68
C ASP A 205 -11.76 19.40 -46.44
N ASP A 206 -10.82 19.00 -45.58
CA ASP A 206 -11.06 18.16 -44.39
C ASP A 206 -11.70 16.79 -44.71
N SER A 207 -11.66 16.37 -45.98
CA SER A 207 -12.20 15.08 -46.37
C SER A 207 -11.33 13.93 -45.82
N THR A 208 -11.97 12.81 -45.43
CA THR A 208 -11.26 11.62 -45.02
C THR A 208 -10.63 10.94 -46.24
N PHE A 209 -9.31 10.80 -46.24
CA PHE A 209 -8.57 10.01 -47.22
C PHE A 209 -8.67 8.51 -46.88
N GLU A 210 -8.33 8.14 -45.64
CA GLU A 210 -8.45 6.76 -45.15
C GLU A 210 -8.76 6.74 -43.68
N SER A 211 -9.55 5.76 -43.21
CA SER A 211 -9.80 5.45 -41.81
C SER A 211 -9.37 3.99 -41.54
N ILE A 212 -8.37 3.81 -40.72
CA ILE A 212 -7.72 2.53 -40.44
C ILE A 212 -7.97 2.17 -38.99
N PRO A 213 -8.74 1.09 -38.70
CA PRO A 213 -8.85 0.56 -37.33
C PRO A 213 -7.47 0.16 -36.83
N VAL A 214 -7.13 0.50 -35.57
CA VAL A 214 -5.80 0.21 -34.99
C VAL A 214 -5.46 -1.29 -34.94
N GLY A 215 -6.47 -2.17 -34.86
CA GLY A 215 -6.30 -3.64 -34.94
C GLY A 215 -6.17 -4.18 -36.37
N ASN A 216 -6.09 -3.34 -37.41
CA ASN A 216 -5.94 -3.80 -38.79
C ASN A 216 -4.48 -4.21 -39.06
N SER A 217 -4.28 -5.15 -40.00
CA SER A 217 -2.94 -5.60 -40.46
C SER A 217 -2.07 -4.50 -41.06
N LYS A 218 -2.65 -3.36 -41.39
CA LYS A 218 -1.95 -2.14 -41.83
C LYS A 218 -1.25 -1.38 -40.70
N VAL A 219 -1.57 -1.71 -39.45
CA VAL A 219 -0.96 -1.12 -38.29
C VAL A 219 -0.12 -2.19 -37.61
N SER A 220 1.14 -1.93 -37.42
CA SER A 220 2.03 -2.80 -36.65
C SER A 220 2.65 -2.02 -35.50
N VAL A 221 2.68 -2.64 -34.33
CA VAL A 221 3.26 -2.08 -33.10
C VAL A 221 4.46 -2.92 -32.71
N SER A 222 5.57 -2.25 -32.46
CA SER A 222 6.81 -2.88 -31.99
C SER A 222 7.44 -2.01 -30.90
N SER A 223 7.22 -2.40 -29.62
CA SER A 223 7.63 -1.59 -28.46
C SER A 223 7.04 -0.18 -28.55
N ASN A 224 7.85 0.85 -28.68
CA ASN A 224 7.44 2.26 -28.76
C ASN A 224 7.25 2.78 -30.19
N VAL A 225 7.26 1.90 -31.20
CA VAL A 225 7.13 2.30 -32.62
C VAL A 225 5.84 1.73 -33.20
N VAL A 226 5.01 2.60 -33.76
CA VAL A 226 3.82 2.24 -34.52
C VAL A 226 4.07 2.56 -36.02
N THR A 227 3.91 1.55 -36.85
CA THR A 227 4.00 1.71 -38.30
C THR A 227 2.62 1.54 -38.93
N ILE A 228 2.20 2.51 -39.72
CA ILE A 228 0.92 2.54 -40.42
C ILE A 228 1.23 2.47 -41.91
N ASN A 229 0.61 1.50 -42.60
CA ASN A 229 0.75 1.32 -44.05
C ASN A 229 -0.61 1.63 -44.73
N PRO A 230 -0.86 2.86 -45.18
CA PRO A 230 -2.11 3.21 -45.85
C PRO A 230 -2.30 2.40 -47.16
N ALA A 231 -3.56 2.07 -47.47
CA ALA A 231 -3.88 1.34 -48.72
C ALA A 231 -3.96 2.25 -49.95
N GLY A 232 -4.19 3.57 -49.71
CA GLY A 232 -4.29 4.53 -50.77
C GLY A 232 -2.92 5.13 -51.11
N THR A 233 -2.76 5.57 -52.34
CA THR A 233 -1.63 6.44 -52.74
C THR A 233 -1.98 7.88 -52.40
N PHE A 234 -1.08 8.58 -51.74
CA PHE A 234 -1.24 10.00 -51.46
C PHE A 234 -1.17 10.78 -52.80
N ALA A 235 -2.12 11.67 -53.09
CA ALA A 235 -2.18 12.46 -54.30
C ALA A 235 -1.67 13.89 -54.07
#